data_9db1934d9002c253cbb72dc53ee6a4d5
#
_entry.id   9db1934d9002c253cbb72dc53ee6a4d5
#
_cell.length_a   1.000
_cell.length_b   1.000
_cell.length_c   1.000
_cell.angle_alpha   90.00
_cell.angle_beta   90.00
_cell.angle_gamma   90.00
#
_symmetry.space_group_name_H-M   'P 1'
#
loop_
_entity.id
_entity.type
_entity.pdbx_description
1 polymer ?
#
loop_
_entity_poly.entity_id
_entity_poly.type
_entity_poly.pdbx_seq_one_letter_code
_entity_poly.pdbx_strand_id
1 'polypeptide(L)'
;ALPIYLQVNKVRQAVPMFDLIHSVDSRKLLDEIEKVATKHDKVQDVLLQVNVAREASKTGMSVEEFPDIRDYAKTLPHVRVRGLMCMAPFFDDPEEARPIFRVANALYEDMKGYFEEGQIQYLSMGMTHDFEVALEEGANIVRVGTAIFGERVYY
;
A
#
# COMPACT_ATOMS: atom_id res chain seq x y z
N ALA A 1 -10.79 9.06 -6.81
CA ALA A 1 -10.53 8.27 -5.61
C ALA A 1 -9.77 7.01 -6.00
N LEU A 2 -8.59 6.82 -5.48
CA LEU A 2 -7.83 5.58 -5.66
C LEU A 2 -8.68 4.43 -5.10
N PRO A 3 -8.91 3.34 -5.85
CA PRO A 3 -9.52 2.17 -5.27
C PRO A 3 -8.57 1.63 -4.18
N ILE A 4 -9.11 1.38 -3.01
CA ILE A 4 -8.39 0.76 -1.87
C ILE A 4 -7.86 -0.63 -2.26
N TYR A 5 -8.38 -1.18 -3.35
CA TYR A 5 -7.99 -2.45 -3.94
C TYR A 5 -7.91 -2.32 -5.46
N LEU A 6 -6.75 -2.61 -6.03
CA LEU A 6 -6.56 -2.65 -7.48
C LEU A 6 -6.74 -4.08 -7.99
N GLN A 7 -7.80 -4.30 -8.73
CA GLN A 7 -7.99 -5.57 -9.44
C GLN A 7 -7.07 -5.64 -10.68
N VAL A 8 -6.56 -6.83 -10.99
CA VAL A 8 -5.66 -7.08 -12.12
C VAL A 8 -6.24 -6.56 -13.46
N ASN A 9 -7.55 -6.72 -13.68
CA ASN A 9 -8.22 -6.25 -14.89
C ASN A 9 -8.31 -4.71 -15.01
N LYS A 10 -8.06 -3.96 -13.93
CA LYS A 10 -8.05 -2.49 -13.90
C LYS A 10 -6.66 -1.88 -14.07
N VAL A 11 -5.61 -2.69 -14.03
CA VAL A 11 -4.21 -2.22 -14.16
C VAL A 11 -3.98 -1.45 -15.46
N ARG A 12 -4.59 -1.89 -16.56
CA ARG A 12 -4.49 -1.22 -17.87
C ARG A 12 -4.97 0.22 -17.86
N GLN A 13 -5.93 0.53 -17.00
CA GLN A 13 -6.45 1.89 -16.82
C GLN A 13 -5.66 2.65 -15.77
N ALA A 14 -5.22 1.98 -14.72
CA ALA A 14 -4.56 2.60 -13.58
C ALA A 14 -3.14 3.09 -13.91
N VAL A 15 -2.32 2.27 -14.57
CA VAL A 15 -0.92 2.61 -14.84
C VAL A 15 -0.76 3.90 -15.67
N PRO A 16 -1.52 4.15 -16.75
CA PRO A 16 -1.42 5.41 -17.46
C PRO A 16 -1.92 6.64 -16.68
N MET A 17 -2.80 6.43 -15.71
CA MET A 17 -3.52 7.51 -15.02
C MET A 17 -2.88 7.95 -13.71
N PHE A 18 -2.21 7.04 -13.00
CA PHE A 18 -1.75 7.29 -11.64
C PHE A 18 -0.23 7.30 -11.52
N ASP A 19 0.29 8.25 -10.75
CA ASP A 19 1.72 8.35 -10.44
C ASP A 19 2.13 7.30 -9.40
N LEU A 20 1.26 7.00 -8.43
CA LEU A 20 1.52 6.07 -7.34
C LEU A 20 0.33 5.12 -7.13
N ILE A 21 0.60 3.81 -7.14
CA ILE A 21 -0.37 2.76 -6.84
C ILE A 21 -0.10 2.19 -5.44
N HIS A 22 -1.07 2.31 -4.52
CA HIS A 22 -0.89 1.97 -3.09
C HIS A 22 -1.17 0.51 -2.74
N SER A 23 -1.88 -0.25 -3.58
CA SER A 23 -2.49 -1.53 -3.22
C SER A 23 -1.88 -2.73 -3.93
N VAL A 24 -0.54 -2.80 -3.95
CA VAL A 24 0.18 -3.90 -4.62
C VAL A 24 0.52 -4.99 -3.61
N ASP A 25 -0.12 -6.16 -3.74
CA ASP A 25 -0.08 -7.22 -2.75
C ASP A 25 0.28 -8.62 -3.28
N SER A 26 0.61 -8.74 -4.56
CA SER A 26 0.90 -10.05 -5.15
C SER A 26 1.84 -9.96 -6.36
N ARG A 27 2.56 -11.07 -6.62
CA ARG A 27 3.38 -11.20 -7.84
C ARG A 27 2.55 -11.04 -9.11
N LYS A 28 1.35 -11.63 -9.15
CA LYS A 28 0.42 -11.51 -10.28
C LYS A 28 0.08 -10.05 -10.61
N LEU A 29 -0.14 -9.23 -9.59
CA LEU A 29 -0.42 -7.81 -9.77
C LEU A 29 0.82 -7.06 -10.24
N LEU A 30 1.99 -7.36 -9.68
CA LEU A 30 3.29 -6.82 -10.10
C LEU A 30 3.57 -7.13 -11.58
N ASP A 31 3.34 -8.38 -12.03
CA ASP A 31 3.54 -8.79 -13.42
C ASP A 31 2.66 -8.01 -14.40
N GLU A 32 1.39 -7.80 -14.06
CA GLU A 32 0.50 -7.02 -14.93
C GLU A 32 0.87 -5.53 -14.92
N ILE A 33 1.32 -4.97 -13.78
CA ILE A 33 1.83 -3.59 -13.72
C ILE A 33 3.09 -3.47 -14.58
N GLU A 34 4.06 -4.37 -14.46
CA GLU A 34 5.28 -4.39 -15.27
C GLU A 34 4.94 -4.41 -16.76
N LYS A 35 4.07 -5.33 -17.18
CA LYS A 35 3.64 -5.50 -18.56
C LYS A 35 2.98 -4.23 -19.13
N VAL A 36 2.10 -3.59 -18.36
CA VAL A 36 1.42 -2.36 -18.80
C VAL A 36 2.37 -1.17 -18.79
N ALA A 37 3.21 -1.03 -17.77
CA ALA A 37 4.21 0.02 -17.65
C ALA A 37 5.22 -0.04 -18.81
N THR A 38 5.71 -1.23 -19.16
CA THR A 38 6.57 -1.45 -20.33
C THR A 38 5.92 -0.96 -21.62
N LYS A 39 4.63 -1.24 -21.85
CA LYS A 39 3.91 -0.79 -23.05
C LYS A 39 3.77 0.73 -23.14
N HIS A 40 3.77 1.41 -22.01
CA HIS A 40 3.68 2.87 -21.94
C HIS A 40 5.04 3.57 -21.79
N ASP A 41 6.13 2.81 -21.86
CA ASP A 41 7.50 3.34 -21.64
C ASP A 41 7.58 4.14 -20.32
N LYS A 42 7.00 3.57 -19.25
CA LYS A 42 6.84 4.23 -17.95
C LYS A 42 7.43 3.35 -16.85
N VAL A 43 8.05 3.97 -15.86
CA VAL A 43 8.33 3.34 -14.57
C VAL A 43 7.21 3.70 -13.60
N GLN A 44 6.47 2.70 -13.15
CA GLN A 44 5.33 2.88 -12.25
C GLN A 44 5.77 2.80 -10.79
N ASP A 45 5.53 3.87 -10.04
CA ASP A 45 5.72 3.89 -8.59
C ASP A 45 4.61 3.11 -7.88
N VAL A 46 5.01 2.27 -6.94
CA VAL A 46 4.07 1.43 -6.18
C VAL A 46 4.41 1.39 -4.68
N LEU A 47 3.39 1.16 -3.86
CA LEU A 47 3.54 0.75 -2.47
C LEU A 47 3.14 -0.73 -2.33
N LEU A 48 3.90 -1.47 -1.54
CA LEU A 48 3.58 -2.84 -1.20
C LEU A 48 2.55 -2.85 -0.05
N GLN A 49 1.42 -3.51 -0.27
CA GLN A 49 0.35 -3.59 0.74
C GLN A 49 0.49 -4.84 1.61
N VAL A 50 0.62 -4.64 2.91
CA VAL A 50 0.75 -5.70 3.91
C VAL A 50 -0.49 -5.77 4.80
N ASN A 51 -1.01 -6.99 5.02
CA ASN A 51 -2.09 -7.31 5.95
C ASN A 51 -1.49 -7.75 7.30
N VAL A 52 -1.12 -6.79 8.12
CA VAL A 52 -0.50 -7.03 9.43
C VAL A 52 -1.49 -7.68 10.41
N ALA A 53 -2.77 -7.32 10.33
CA ALA A 53 -3.80 -7.82 11.25
C ALA A 53 -4.24 -9.26 10.96
N ARG A 54 -3.79 -9.86 9.83
CA ARG A 54 -4.16 -11.22 9.40
C ARG A 54 -5.67 -11.42 9.23
N GLU A 55 -6.40 -10.38 8.87
CA GLU A 55 -7.82 -10.51 8.56
C GLU A 55 -8.02 -11.25 7.24
N ALA A 56 -8.66 -12.43 7.27
CA ALA A 56 -8.91 -13.27 6.11
C ALA A 56 -9.81 -12.59 5.05
N SER A 57 -10.61 -11.61 5.45
CA SER A 57 -11.51 -10.86 4.56
C SER A 57 -10.87 -9.66 3.88
N LYS A 58 -9.63 -9.29 4.23
CA LYS A 58 -8.94 -8.11 3.70
C LYS A 58 -7.84 -8.47 2.72
N THR A 59 -7.59 -7.53 1.81
CA THR A 59 -6.49 -7.55 0.84
C THR A 59 -5.17 -7.21 1.51
N GLY A 60 -4.09 -7.55 0.87
CA GLY A 60 -2.73 -7.36 1.36
C GLY A 60 -2.01 -8.70 1.53
N MET A 61 -0.71 -8.70 1.25
CA MET A 61 0.14 -9.86 1.49
C MET A 61 0.35 -10.07 2.99
N SER A 62 0.57 -11.30 3.39
CA SER A 62 0.98 -11.58 4.77
C SER A 62 2.37 -11.02 5.08
N VAL A 63 2.68 -10.84 6.37
CA VAL A 63 4.02 -10.42 6.80
C VAL A 63 5.07 -11.46 6.39
N GLU A 64 4.69 -12.74 6.36
CA GLU A 64 5.54 -13.86 5.97
C GLU A 64 5.87 -13.86 4.45
N GLU A 65 4.91 -13.44 3.60
CA GLU A 65 5.09 -13.32 2.15
C GLU A 65 5.85 -12.04 1.75
N PHE A 66 5.87 -11.04 2.60
CA PHE A 66 6.42 -9.73 2.28
C PHE A 66 7.87 -9.76 1.78
N PRO A 67 8.82 -10.48 2.39
CA PRO A 67 10.20 -10.53 1.89
C PRO A 67 10.30 -11.06 0.45
N ASP A 68 9.56 -12.10 0.12
CA ASP A 68 9.57 -12.71 -1.21
C ASP A 68 9.00 -11.77 -2.28
N ILE A 69 7.90 -11.07 -1.97
CA ILE A 69 7.27 -10.14 -2.91
C ILE A 69 8.11 -8.87 -3.06
N ARG A 70 8.71 -8.36 -1.97
CA ARG A 70 9.66 -7.25 -1.98
C ARG A 70 10.85 -7.55 -2.90
N ASP A 71 11.47 -8.71 -2.74
CA ASP A 71 12.66 -9.08 -3.51
C ASP A 71 12.30 -9.36 -4.96
N TYR A 72 11.13 -9.92 -5.22
CA TYR A 72 10.61 -10.08 -6.58
C TYR A 72 10.38 -8.73 -7.28
N ALA A 73 9.76 -7.76 -6.59
CA ALA A 73 9.52 -6.43 -7.15
C ALA A 73 10.80 -5.72 -7.59
N LYS A 74 11.93 -5.96 -6.92
CA LYS A 74 13.25 -5.42 -7.30
C LYS A 74 13.74 -5.92 -8.66
N THR A 75 13.25 -7.06 -9.14
CA THR A 75 13.68 -7.63 -10.43
C THR A 75 12.95 -7.01 -11.62
N LEU A 76 11.91 -6.20 -11.38
CA LEU A 76 11.05 -5.63 -12.41
C LEU A 76 11.51 -4.23 -12.82
N PRO A 77 12.00 -4.03 -14.06
CA PRO A 77 12.63 -2.77 -14.46
C PRO A 77 11.65 -1.59 -14.60
N HIS A 78 10.35 -1.86 -14.81
CA HIS A 78 9.33 -0.81 -14.95
C HIS A 78 8.42 -0.67 -13.72
N VAL A 79 8.79 -1.31 -12.60
CA VAL A 79 8.15 -1.14 -11.30
C VAL A 79 9.16 -0.56 -10.31
N ARG A 80 8.80 0.53 -9.66
CA ARG A 80 9.62 1.14 -8.61
C ARG A 80 8.89 1.14 -7.28
N VAL A 81 9.37 0.35 -6.33
CA VAL A 81 8.83 0.33 -4.98
C VAL A 81 9.23 1.62 -4.24
N ARG A 82 8.24 2.33 -3.70
CA ARG A 82 8.43 3.60 -3.00
C ARG A 82 8.08 3.55 -1.52
N GLY A 83 7.60 2.43 -1.04
CA GLY A 83 7.24 2.27 0.36
C GLY A 83 6.20 1.19 0.60
N LEU A 84 5.49 1.34 1.70
CA LEU A 84 4.56 0.37 2.23
C LEU A 84 3.17 0.99 2.45
N MET A 85 2.13 0.21 2.27
CA MET A 85 0.76 0.54 2.64
C MET A 85 0.20 -0.50 3.61
N CYS A 86 -0.51 -0.03 4.62
CA CYS A 86 -1.21 -0.88 5.57
C CYS A 86 -2.60 -0.31 5.87
N MET A 87 -3.55 -1.20 6.12
CA MET A 87 -4.86 -0.86 6.68
C MET A 87 -5.05 -1.64 7.98
N ALA A 88 -5.45 -0.94 9.04
CA ALA A 88 -5.92 -1.58 10.26
C ALA A 88 -7.41 -1.96 10.13
N PRO A 89 -7.87 -2.98 10.88
CA PRO A 89 -9.29 -3.19 11.10
C PRO A 89 -9.95 -1.95 11.68
N PHE A 90 -11.27 -1.83 11.49
CA PHE A 90 -12.02 -0.82 12.23
C PHE A 90 -12.16 -1.27 13.69
N PHE A 91 -11.72 -0.43 14.61
CA PHE A 91 -11.89 -0.58 16.04
C PHE A 91 -12.73 0.58 16.56
N ASP A 92 -13.53 0.36 17.61
CA ASP A 92 -14.28 1.44 18.27
C ASP A 92 -13.30 2.45 18.90
N ASP A 93 -12.25 1.95 19.54
CA ASP A 93 -11.12 2.76 20.00
C ASP A 93 -9.99 2.73 18.98
N PRO A 94 -9.63 3.86 18.34
CA PRO A 94 -8.55 3.92 17.37
C PRO A 94 -7.18 3.54 17.94
N GLU A 95 -6.98 3.61 19.26
CA GLU A 95 -5.75 3.16 19.92
C GLU A 95 -5.48 1.66 19.74
N GLU A 96 -6.51 0.87 19.53
CA GLU A 96 -6.36 -0.57 19.25
C GLU A 96 -5.66 -0.86 17.92
N ALA A 97 -5.64 0.10 17.00
CA ALA A 97 -4.88 0.01 15.73
C ALA A 97 -3.37 0.24 15.90
N ARG A 98 -2.94 0.87 17.01
CA ARG A 98 -1.54 1.26 17.24
C ARG A 98 -0.55 0.10 17.11
N PRO A 99 -0.76 -1.10 17.67
CA PRO A 99 0.17 -2.22 17.49
C PRO A 99 0.36 -2.61 16.02
N ILE A 100 -0.70 -2.50 15.21
CA ILE A 100 -0.66 -2.81 13.77
C ILE A 100 0.20 -1.79 13.04
N PHE A 101 0.02 -0.50 13.33
CA PHE A 101 0.81 0.57 12.71
C PHE A 101 2.28 0.52 13.13
N ARG A 102 2.60 0.09 14.36
CA ARG A 102 3.99 -0.15 14.79
C ARG A 102 4.66 -1.25 13.98
N VAL A 103 3.97 -2.35 13.73
CA VAL A 103 4.51 -3.43 12.89
C VAL A 103 4.70 -2.94 11.46
N ALA A 104 3.74 -2.21 10.90
CA ALA A 104 3.85 -1.63 9.56
C ALA A 104 5.05 -0.66 9.46
N ASN A 105 5.26 0.19 10.45
CA ASN A 105 6.40 1.09 10.50
C ASN A 105 7.74 0.33 10.61
N ALA A 106 7.80 -0.73 11.43
CA ALA A 106 9.00 -1.57 11.54
C ALA A 106 9.35 -2.22 10.19
N LEU A 107 8.37 -2.74 9.44
CA LEU A 107 8.57 -3.29 8.10
C LEU A 107 9.03 -2.21 7.10
N TYR A 108 8.46 -1.01 7.19
CA TYR A 108 8.84 0.13 6.36
C TYR A 108 10.29 0.58 6.62
N GLU A 109 10.71 0.65 7.87
CA GLU A 109 12.09 1.01 8.21
C GLU A 109 13.08 -0.09 7.79
N ASP A 110 12.73 -1.37 8.01
CA ASP A 110 13.55 -2.50 7.59
C ASP A 110 13.74 -2.54 6.07
N MET A 111 12.68 -2.29 5.30
CA MET A 111 12.77 -2.36 3.84
C MET A 111 13.72 -1.32 3.23
N LYS A 112 14.02 -0.22 3.90
CA LYS A 112 14.99 0.79 3.44
C LYS A 112 16.36 0.19 3.18
N GLY A 113 16.76 -0.82 3.96
CA GLY A 113 18.03 -1.53 3.79
C GLY A 113 18.13 -2.39 2.54
N TYR A 114 17.02 -2.66 1.86
CA TYR A 114 16.96 -3.52 0.66
C TYR A 114 16.87 -2.75 -0.66
N PHE A 115 16.70 -1.43 -0.61
CA PHE A 115 16.57 -0.56 -1.78
C PHE A 115 17.64 0.53 -1.76
N GLU A 116 17.75 1.28 -2.85
CA GLU A 116 18.65 2.42 -2.92
C GLU A 116 18.31 3.49 -1.89
N GLU A 117 19.30 4.22 -1.43
CA GLU A 117 19.10 5.33 -0.50
C GLU A 117 18.10 6.34 -1.05
N GLY A 118 17.12 6.71 -0.23
CA GLY A 118 16.06 7.65 -0.61
C GLY A 118 14.94 7.08 -1.50
N GLN A 119 15.01 5.82 -1.93
CA GLN A 119 13.96 5.22 -2.75
C GLN A 119 12.68 4.97 -1.94
N ILE A 120 12.79 4.47 -0.72
CA ILE A 120 11.67 4.17 0.17
C ILE A 120 11.32 5.43 0.96
N GLN A 121 10.20 6.07 0.60
CA GLN A 121 9.81 7.38 1.12
C GLN A 121 8.42 7.40 1.75
N TYR A 122 7.52 6.45 1.39
CA TYR A 122 6.11 6.55 1.74
C TYR A 122 5.67 5.42 2.64
N LEU A 123 5.09 5.79 3.78
CA LEU A 123 4.33 4.90 4.66
C LEU A 123 2.88 5.35 4.67
N SER A 124 2.05 4.66 3.86
CA SER A 124 0.64 4.95 3.70
C SER A 124 -0.18 4.10 4.65
N MET A 125 -0.64 4.69 5.74
CA MET A 125 -1.54 4.05 6.71
C MET A 125 -2.37 5.09 7.44
N GLY A 126 -3.51 4.67 7.97
CA GLY A 126 -4.47 5.56 8.60
C GLY A 126 -5.57 6.04 7.66
N MET A 127 -6.80 5.93 8.14
CA MET A 127 -8.03 6.38 7.49
C MET A 127 -8.77 7.36 8.38
N THR A 128 -9.96 7.79 8.01
CA THR A 128 -10.73 8.81 8.75
C THR A 128 -10.78 8.59 10.26
N HIS A 129 -10.87 7.34 10.71
CA HIS A 129 -11.08 7.02 12.13
C HIS A 129 -9.79 6.93 12.95
N ASP A 130 -8.66 6.53 12.32
CA ASP A 130 -7.42 6.16 13.01
C ASP A 130 -6.17 6.90 12.48
N PHE A 131 -6.34 7.93 11.64
CA PHE A 131 -5.20 8.62 11.02
C PHE A 131 -4.29 9.33 12.03
N GLU A 132 -4.82 9.81 13.15
CA GLU A 132 -4.01 10.48 14.18
C GLU A 132 -3.02 9.48 14.80
N VAL A 133 -3.51 8.30 15.19
CA VAL A 133 -2.68 7.21 15.71
C VAL A 133 -1.65 6.76 14.68
N ALA A 134 -2.05 6.67 13.40
CA ALA A 134 -1.14 6.31 12.32
C ALA A 134 -0.01 7.34 12.14
N LEU A 135 -0.31 8.64 12.23
CA LEU A 135 0.69 9.72 12.15
C LEU A 135 1.69 9.64 13.31
N GLU A 136 1.22 9.39 14.52
CA GLU A 136 2.07 9.21 15.70
C GLU A 136 3.02 8.00 15.54
N GLU A 137 2.58 6.96 14.84
CA GLU A 137 3.38 5.76 14.54
C GLU A 137 4.17 5.85 13.23
N GLY A 138 4.29 7.05 12.63
CA GLY A 138 5.22 7.34 11.53
C GLY A 138 4.61 7.40 10.13
N ALA A 139 3.29 7.32 9.97
CA ALA A 139 2.66 7.53 8.67
C ALA A 139 2.99 8.91 8.08
N ASN A 140 3.25 8.96 6.79
CA ASN A 140 3.43 10.20 6.06
C ASN A 140 2.42 10.37 4.90
N ILE A 141 1.59 9.36 4.67
CA ILE A 141 0.40 9.45 3.83
C ILE A 141 -0.79 8.86 4.60
N VAL A 142 -1.89 9.61 4.66
CA VAL A 142 -3.18 9.17 5.23
C VAL A 142 -4.27 9.23 4.17
N ARG A 143 -5.31 8.40 4.31
CA ARG A 143 -6.39 8.27 3.32
C ARG A 143 -7.72 8.66 3.93
N VAL A 144 -7.94 9.95 4.09
CA VAL A 144 -9.16 10.51 4.70
C VAL A 144 -10.25 10.63 3.63
N GLY A 145 -11.35 9.93 3.81
CA GLY A 145 -12.47 9.89 2.88
C GLY A 145 -13.78 10.40 3.49
N THR A 146 -14.38 9.65 4.39
CA THR A 146 -15.70 9.95 4.95
C THR A 146 -15.75 11.27 5.73
N ALA A 147 -14.65 11.68 6.37
CA ALA A 147 -14.58 12.98 7.03
C ALA A 147 -14.63 14.18 6.06
N ILE A 148 -14.27 13.98 4.78
CA ILE A 148 -14.27 15.03 3.76
C ILE A 148 -15.53 14.96 2.91
N PHE A 149 -15.94 13.74 2.48
CA PHE A 149 -17.01 13.52 1.50
C PHE A 149 -18.33 13.05 2.12
N GLY A 150 -18.37 12.83 3.45
CA GLY A 150 -19.53 12.24 4.14
C GLY A 150 -19.64 10.72 3.93
N GLU A 151 -20.63 10.13 4.58
CA GLU A 151 -20.93 8.70 4.44
C GLU A 151 -21.51 8.38 3.06
N ARG A 152 -21.19 7.20 2.53
CA ARG A 152 -21.79 6.73 1.27
C ARG A 152 -23.23 6.33 1.50
N VAL A 153 -24.17 7.01 0.85
CA VAL A 153 -25.56 6.59 0.78
C VAL A 153 -25.68 5.61 -0.39
N TYR A 154 -26.01 4.37 -0.09
CA TYR A 154 -26.36 3.36 -1.12
C TYR A 154 -27.86 3.46 -1.39
N TYR A 155 -28.24 3.80 -2.62
CA TYR A 155 -29.62 3.77 -3.11
C TYR A 155 -29.92 2.40 -3.72
#